data_69ec78e7269e2a2ff2e284da432f824f
#
_entry.id   69ec78e7269e2a2ff2e284da432f824f
#
_cell.length_a   1.000
_cell.length_b   1.000
_cell.length_c   1.000
_cell.angle_alpha   90.00
_cell.angle_beta   90.00
_cell.angle_gamma   90.00
#
_symmetry.space_group_name_H-M   'P 1'
#
loop_
_entity.id
_entity.type
_entity.pdbx_description
1 polymer ?
#
loop_
_entity_poly.entity_id
_entity_poly.type
_entity_poly.pdbx_seq_one_letter_code
_entity_poly.pdbx_strand_id
1 'polypeptide(L)'
;MDIQFLGTGAGQPSKARNVSSLALKLLDEINEVWLFDCGEGTQNRILETTIRPRKVSKIFITHLHGDHIFGLPGFLSSRAFQANEEQTDLEIYGPQGIKSFVLTSLRVSGSRLPYKIHFHEFDQASLGKILETDKFTVYAEELDHTIFCVGYRVMQKDLEGTLDAEKLKAAGVPFGPLFGKIKNGQDVILEDGTEIKAADYISAPRPGKIITILGDTRKTDASVRLGVNADVLVHESTYGKGDEKIARNHGHSTNMQAAQVAIEAGAKRLLLNHISARFLSKDISQLKKDAATIFENVHVVKDLEEVEI
;
A
#
# COMPACT_ATOMS: atom_id res chain seq x y z
N MET A 1 -9.97 -4.96 -1.60
CA MET A 1 -8.66 -4.24 -1.43
C MET A 1 -7.76 -5.08 -0.57
N ASP A 2 -6.57 -5.47 -1.10
CA ASP A 2 -5.68 -6.42 -0.43
C ASP A 2 -4.24 -5.93 -0.49
N ILE A 3 -3.42 -6.32 0.50
CA ILE A 3 -1.97 -6.15 0.47
C ILE A 3 -1.34 -7.50 0.20
N GLN A 4 -0.58 -7.62 -0.89
CA GLN A 4 0.23 -8.78 -1.23
C GLN A 4 1.69 -8.50 -0.88
N PHE A 5 2.26 -9.24 0.05
CA PHE A 5 3.67 -9.12 0.41
C PHE A 5 4.53 -9.94 -0.55
N LEU A 6 5.43 -9.28 -1.28
CA LEU A 6 6.33 -9.91 -2.25
C LEU A 6 7.71 -10.20 -1.65
N GLY A 7 8.12 -9.37 -0.68
CA GLY A 7 9.35 -9.52 0.06
C GLY A 7 9.25 -8.82 1.41
N THR A 8 9.63 -9.53 2.47
CA THR A 8 9.42 -9.13 3.87
C THR A 8 10.70 -9.17 4.70
N GLY A 9 11.84 -9.35 4.06
CA GLY A 9 13.16 -9.38 4.68
C GLY A 9 13.90 -8.06 4.61
N ALA A 10 14.79 -7.82 5.56
CA ALA A 10 15.59 -6.61 5.74
C ALA A 10 17.00 -6.77 5.19
N GLY A 11 17.47 -5.81 4.40
CA GLY A 11 18.86 -5.64 3.95
C GLY A 11 19.34 -6.67 2.93
N GLN A 12 19.09 -7.93 3.17
CA GLN A 12 19.51 -9.04 2.30
C GLN A 12 18.45 -10.15 2.24
N PRO A 13 18.33 -10.87 1.14
CA PRO A 13 17.41 -12.00 1.06
C PRO A 13 17.87 -13.15 1.95
N SER A 14 16.92 -13.94 2.39
CA SER A 14 17.13 -15.20 3.07
C SER A 14 16.36 -16.33 2.38
N LYS A 15 16.51 -17.57 2.83
CA LYS A 15 15.73 -18.70 2.28
C LYS A 15 14.21 -18.51 2.46
N ALA A 16 13.79 -17.79 3.49
CA ALA A 16 12.39 -17.62 3.87
C ALA A 16 11.80 -16.27 3.46
N ARG A 17 12.64 -15.28 3.20
CA ARG A 17 12.22 -13.90 2.97
C ARG A 17 13.06 -13.24 1.88
N ASN A 18 12.40 -12.71 0.86
CA ASN A 18 13.01 -11.82 -0.10
C ASN A 18 13.06 -10.39 0.49
N VAL A 19 13.85 -9.51 -0.13
CA VAL A 19 13.97 -8.11 0.25
C VAL A 19 12.72 -7.31 -0.10
N SER A 20 12.63 -6.09 0.39
CA SER A 20 11.42 -5.27 0.50
C SER A 20 10.66 -5.07 -0.79
N SER A 21 9.43 -5.55 -0.82
CA SER A 21 8.41 -5.17 -1.80
C SER A 21 7.03 -5.62 -1.32
N LEU A 22 6.02 -4.79 -1.51
CA LEU A 22 4.63 -5.15 -1.34
C LEU A 22 3.74 -4.49 -2.40
N ALA A 23 2.59 -5.08 -2.68
CA ALA A 23 1.63 -4.59 -3.64
C ALA A 23 0.28 -4.32 -2.97
N LEU A 24 -0.23 -3.12 -3.10
CA LEU A 24 -1.60 -2.78 -2.77
C LEU A 24 -2.47 -3.07 -4.02
N LYS A 25 -3.33 -4.07 -3.91
CA LYS A 25 -4.23 -4.50 -4.96
C LYS A 25 -5.54 -3.72 -4.86
N LEU A 26 -5.79 -2.85 -5.83
CA LEU A 26 -6.96 -1.98 -5.95
C LEU A 26 -7.82 -2.41 -7.16
N LEU A 27 -7.93 -3.73 -7.35
CA LEU A 27 -8.54 -4.28 -8.57
C LEU A 27 -10.05 -3.98 -8.66
N ASP A 28 -10.77 -4.07 -7.56
CA ASP A 28 -12.21 -3.79 -7.51
C ASP A 28 -12.50 -2.28 -7.48
N GLU A 29 -11.59 -1.48 -6.95
CA GLU A 29 -11.76 -0.04 -6.82
C GLU A 29 -11.47 0.71 -8.12
N ILE A 30 -10.30 0.44 -8.72
CA ILE A 30 -9.78 1.17 -9.89
C ILE A 30 -9.10 0.27 -10.93
N ASN A 31 -9.12 -1.05 -10.74
CA ASN A 31 -8.49 -2.03 -11.62
C ASN A 31 -6.97 -1.83 -11.78
N GLU A 32 -6.31 -1.38 -10.71
CA GLU A 32 -4.87 -1.11 -10.64
C GLU A 32 -4.20 -1.91 -9.51
N VAL A 33 -2.88 -1.98 -9.59
CA VAL A 33 -1.99 -2.44 -8.52
C VAL A 33 -0.94 -1.36 -8.29
N TRP A 34 -0.69 -1.00 -7.05
CA TRP A 34 0.36 -0.07 -6.67
C TRP A 34 1.45 -0.81 -5.90
N LEU A 35 2.70 -0.72 -6.37
CA LEU A 35 3.84 -1.29 -5.65
C LEU A 35 4.41 -0.28 -4.65
N PHE A 36 4.83 -0.78 -3.51
CA PHE A 36 5.63 -0.05 -2.53
C PHE A 36 6.95 -0.79 -2.37
N ASP A 37 8.01 -0.11 -2.76
CA ASP A 37 9.35 -0.63 -2.97
C ASP A 37 9.41 -1.75 -4.02
N CYS A 38 10.61 -1.97 -4.55
CA CYS A 38 10.86 -2.98 -5.56
C CYS A 38 12.29 -3.50 -5.38
N GLY A 39 12.51 -4.25 -4.31
CA GLY A 39 13.78 -4.88 -4.01
C GLY A 39 14.14 -5.98 -5.00
N GLU A 40 15.37 -6.45 -4.95
CA GLU A 40 15.87 -7.50 -5.84
C GLU A 40 14.93 -8.73 -5.84
N GLY A 41 14.70 -9.30 -7.00
CA GLY A 41 13.84 -10.51 -7.14
C GLY A 41 12.34 -10.25 -7.11
N THR A 42 11.86 -9.02 -6.93
CA THR A 42 10.41 -8.69 -6.94
C THR A 42 9.70 -9.24 -8.17
N GLN A 43 10.31 -9.12 -9.36
CA GLN A 43 9.73 -9.66 -10.60
C GLN A 43 9.51 -11.19 -10.54
N ASN A 44 10.38 -11.94 -9.85
CA ASN A 44 10.26 -13.39 -9.71
C ASN A 44 9.14 -13.72 -8.71
N ARG A 45 9.06 -12.96 -7.60
CA ARG A 45 8.01 -13.15 -6.60
C ARG A 45 6.62 -12.88 -7.15
N ILE A 46 6.46 -11.91 -8.03
CA ILE A 46 5.19 -11.62 -8.72
C ILE A 46 4.68 -12.85 -9.49
N LEU A 47 5.57 -13.67 -10.07
CA LEU A 47 5.18 -14.88 -10.80
C LEU A 47 4.47 -15.94 -9.92
N GLU A 48 4.68 -15.88 -8.61
CA GLU A 48 4.06 -16.77 -7.63
C GLU A 48 2.72 -16.22 -7.10
N THR A 49 2.23 -15.11 -7.67
CA THR A 49 1.01 -14.41 -7.26
C THR A 49 0.02 -14.26 -8.42
N THR A 50 -1.15 -13.70 -8.13
CA THR A 50 -2.16 -13.32 -9.14
C THR A 50 -1.89 -11.96 -9.78
N ILE A 51 -0.84 -11.25 -9.37
CA ILE A 51 -0.52 -9.91 -9.88
C ILE A 51 -0.06 -10.01 -11.33
N ARG A 52 -0.67 -9.22 -12.18
CA ARG A 52 -0.24 -9.05 -13.57
C ARG A 52 0.60 -7.78 -13.67
N PRO A 53 1.90 -7.84 -14.06
CA PRO A 53 2.78 -6.66 -14.13
C PRO A 53 2.19 -5.47 -14.90
N ARG A 54 1.37 -5.71 -15.94
CA ARG A 54 0.68 -4.66 -16.69
C ARG A 54 -0.35 -3.87 -15.87
N LYS A 55 -0.86 -4.42 -14.76
CA LYS A 55 -1.80 -3.75 -13.85
C LYS A 55 -1.08 -2.85 -12.84
N VAL A 56 0.23 -2.96 -12.73
CA VAL A 56 1.03 -2.06 -11.91
C VAL A 56 1.12 -0.70 -12.63
N SER A 57 0.39 0.26 -12.10
CA SER A 57 0.30 1.62 -12.64
C SER A 57 1.17 2.63 -11.88
N LYS A 58 1.45 2.36 -10.60
CA LYS A 58 2.24 3.22 -9.73
C LYS A 58 3.22 2.42 -8.90
N ILE A 59 4.41 2.99 -8.70
CA ILE A 59 5.44 2.48 -7.80
C ILE A 59 5.82 3.62 -6.84
N PHE A 60 5.74 3.34 -5.55
CA PHE A 60 6.11 4.25 -4.46
C PHE A 60 7.38 3.74 -3.80
N ILE A 61 8.46 4.49 -3.87
CA ILE A 61 9.77 4.14 -3.30
C ILE A 61 9.95 4.89 -1.99
N THR A 62 10.19 4.16 -0.91
CA THR A 62 10.37 4.75 0.42
C THR A 62 11.73 5.44 0.55
N HIS A 63 12.79 4.79 0.10
CA HIS A 63 14.16 5.30 0.11
C HIS A 63 15.05 4.53 -0.90
N LEU A 64 16.30 4.95 -1.05
CA LEU A 64 17.17 4.46 -2.13
C LEU A 64 18.18 3.38 -1.71
N HIS A 65 18.01 2.70 -0.57
CA HIS A 65 18.79 1.50 -0.29
C HIS A 65 18.50 0.38 -1.30
N GLY A 66 19.50 -0.44 -1.57
CA GLY A 66 19.44 -1.44 -2.63
C GLY A 66 18.34 -2.47 -2.46
N ASP A 67 18.08 -2.89 -1.23
CA ASP A 67 17.03 -3.86 -0.88
C ASP A 67 15.59 -3.31 -1.09
N HIS A 68 15.46 -2.03 -1.44
CA HIS A 68 14.20 -1.38 -1.80
C HIS A 68 14.09 -1.02 -3.28
N ILE A 69 15.21 -0.96 -4.04
CA ILE A 69 15.17 -0.47 -5.44
C ILE A 69 15.84 -1.38 -6.47
N PHE A 70 16.70 -2.33 -6.09
CA PHE A 70 17.49 -3.10 -7.07
C PHE A 70 16.66 -4.02 -7.97
N GLY A 71 15.41 -4.30 -7.64
CA GLY A 71 14.49 -5.02 -8.50
C GLY A 71 13.86 -4.18 -9.62
N LEU A 72 13.90 -2.84 -9.53
CA LEU A 72 13.24 -1.96 -10.49
C LEU A 72 13.64 -2.23 -11.94
N PRO A 73 14.92 -2.26 -12.33
CA PRO A 73 15.31 -2.45 -13.73
C PRO A 73 14.77 -3.77 -14.31
N GLY A 74 14.83 -4.84 -13.53
CA GLY A 74 14.31 -6.14 -13.93
C GLY A 74 12.80 -6.15 -14.05
N PHE A 75 12.09 -5.59 -13.07
CA PHE A 75 10.63 -5.47 -13.10
C PHE A 75 10.14 -4.64 -14.30
N LEU A 76 10.75 -3.48 -14.56
CA LEU A 76 10.39 -2.62 -15.69
C LEU A 76 10.55 -3.32 -17.03
N SER A 77 11.64 -4.10 -17.20
CA SER A 77 11.86 -4.91 -18.39
C SER A 77 10.84 -6.03 -18.51
N SER A 78 10.53 -6.74 -17.42
CA SER A 78 9.49 -7.79 -17.41
C SER A 78 8.10 -7.25 -17.75
N ARG A 79 7.77 -6.08 -17.22
CA ARG A 79 6.51 -5.39 -17.53
C ARG A 79 6.42 -5.05 -19.02
N ALA A 80 7.54 -4.68 -19.66
CA ALA A 80 7.60 -4.37 -21.09
C ALA A 80 7.30 -5.59 -21.98
N PHE A 81 7.77 -6.79 -21.61
CA PHE A 81 7.51 -8.02 -22.37
C PHE A 81 6.05 -8.50 -22.28
N GLN A 82 5.29 -8.05 -21.31
CA GLN A 82 3.86 -8.33 -21.16
C GLN A 82 2.97 -7.23 -21.73
N ALA A 83 3.57 -6.28 -22.46
CA ALA A 83 2.87 -5.17 -23.09
C ALA A 83 1.88 -5.68 -24.14
N ASN A 84 0.68 -5.17 -24.11
CA ASN A 84 -0.30 -5.23 -25.20
C ASN A 84 -0.78 -3.79 -25.50
N GLU A 85 -1.69 -3.63 -26.44
CA GLU A 85 -2.23 -2.32 -26.85
C GLU A 85 -2.90 -1.53 -25.69
N GLU A 86 -3.26 -2.22 -24.59
CA GLU A 86 -3.88 -1.63 -23.40
C GLU A 86 -2.86 -1.19 -22.32
N GLN A 87 -1.55 -1.28 -22.60
CA GLN A 87 -0.55 -0.97 -21.58
C GLN A 87 -0.50 0.52 -21.28
N THR A 88 -0.79 0.87 -20.04
CA THR A 88 -0.74 2.24 -19.53
C THR A 88 0.69 2.67 -19.22
N ASP A 89 0.93 3.96 -19.22
CA ASP A 89 2.13 4.58 -18.67
C ASP A 89 2.31 4.16 -17.18
N LEU A 90 3.52 4.33 -16.67
CA LEU A 90 3.86 4.00 -15.29
C LEU A 90 4.27 5.27 -14.56
N GLU A 91 3.78 5.46 -13.36
CA GLU A 91 4.21 6.54 -12.48
C GLU A 91 5.16 6.00 -11.40
N ILE A 92 6.28 6.66 -11.16
CA ILE A 92 7.22 6.33 -10.08
C ILE A 92 7.35 7.54 -9.16
N TYR A 93 6.96 7.34 -7.91
CA TYR A 93 7.07 8.30 -6.82
C TYR A 93 8.24 7.89 -5.93
N GLY A 94 9.11 8.81 -5.56
CA GLY A 94 10.22 8.48 -4.66
C GLY A 94 11.22 9.61 -4.46
N PRO A 95 12.24 9.39 -3.61
CA PRO A 95 13.27 10.38 -3.34
C PRO A 95 14.07 10.78 -4.59
N GLN A 96 14.63 11.99 -4.55
CA GLN A 96 15.56 12.45 -5.58
C GLN A 96 16.68 11.44 -5.82
N GLY A 97 16.94 11.13 -7.10
CA GLY A 97 17.91 10.13 -7.53
C GLY A 97 17.27 8.86 -8.13
N ILE A 98 15.99 8.56 -7.83
CA ILE A 98 15.33 7.39 -8.39
C ILE A 98 15.23 7.41 -9.91
N LYS A 99 14.93 8.57 -10.50
CA LYS A 99 14.94 8.78 -11.95
C LYS A 99 16.30 8.50 -12.55
N SER A 100 17.36 9.02 -11.95
CA SER A 100 18.74 8.82 -12.41
C SER A 100 19.12 7.34 -12.36
N PHE A 101 18.80 6.64 -11.29
CA PHE A 101 19.03 5.21 -11.13
C PHE A 101 18.33 4.40 -12.24
N VAL A 102 17.03 4.60 -12.44
CA VAL A 102 16.23 3.88 -13.43
C VAL A 102 16.71 4.17 -14.84
N LEU A 103 16.86 5.45 -15.22
CA LEU A 103 17.26 5.83 -16.57
C LEU A 103 18.69 5.37 -16.91
N THR A 104 19.61 5.39 -15.93
CA THR A 104 20.97 4.89 -16.12
C THR A 104 20.97 3.38 -16.34
N SER A 105 20.23 2.63 -15.53
CA SER A 105 20.10 1.17 -15.65
C SER A 105 19.55 0.77 -17.02
N LEU A 106 18.46 1.40 -17.47
CA LEU A 106 17.84 1.15 -18.78
C LEU A 106 18.81 1.53 -19.94
N ARG A 107 19.51 2.65 -19.83
CA ARG A 107 20.47 3.10 -20.85
C ARG A 107 21.64 2.14 -20.98
N VAL A 108 22.26 1.74 -19.87
CA VAL A 108 23.45 0.86 -19.86
C VAL A 108 23.10 -0.54 -20.37
N SER A 109 21.91 -1.05 -20.01
CA SER A 109 21.42 -2.35 -20.47
C SER A 109 20.87 -2.34 -21.91
N GLY A 110 20.71 -1.16 -22.53
CA GLY A 110 20.07 -1.01 -23.83
C GLY A 110 18.58 -1.34 -23.83
N SER A 111 17.96 -1.40 -22.66
CA SER A 111 16.52 -1.74 -22.51
C SER A 111 15.65 -0.63 -23.06
N ARG A 112 14.65 -1.01 -23.89
CA ARG A 112 13.64 -0.09 -24.41
C ARG A 112 12.27 -0.49 -23.89
N LEU A 113 11.56 0.48 -23.35
CA LEU A 113 10.22 0.26 -22.82
C LEU A 113 9.17 0.75 -23.83
N PRO A 114 8.09 0.00 -24.09
CA PRO A 114 7.02 0.40 -25.00
C PRO A 114 6.03 1.38 -24.35
N TYR A 115 6.28 1.83 -23.13
CA TYR A 115 5.47 2.75 -22.35
C TYR A 115 6.34 3.85 -21.75
N LYS A 116 5.72 4.95 -21.34
CA LYS A 116 6.41 6.06 -20.68
C LYS A 116 6.46 5.84 -19.17
N ILE A 117 7.52 6.35 -18.54
CA ILE A 117 7.62 6.46 -17.09
C ILE A 117 7.56 7.94 -16.72
N HIS A 118 6.60 8.28 -15.86
CA HIS A 118 6.48 9.60 -15.25
C HIS A 118 7.10 9.55 -13.86
N PHE A 119 8.15 10.34 -13.64
CA PHE A 119 8.86 10.40 -12.36
C PHE A 119 8.38 11.58 -11.54
N HIS A 120 8.01 11.30 -10.30
CA HIS A 120 7.64 12.26 -9.27
C HIS A 120 8.68 12.18 -8.15
N GLU A 121 9.82 12.84 -8.37
CA GLU A 121 10.87 12.89 -7.35
C GLU A 121 10.55 13.97 -6.33
N PHE A 122 10.77 13.66 -5.06
CA PHE A 122 10.55 14.58 -3.97
C PHE A 122 11.73 14.64 -2.99
N ASP A 123 11.80 15.75 -2.31
CA ASP A 123 12.66 16.06 -1.18
C ASP A 123 11.80 16.53 0.00
N GLN A 124 12.43 16.97 1.07
CA GLN A 124 11.72 17.46 2.27
C GLN A 124 10.72 18.57 1.97
N ALA A 125 10.99 19.46 1.00
CA ALA A 125 10.15 20.62 0.71
C ALA A 125 8.87 20.27 -0.07
N SER A 126 8.86 19.11 -0.77
CA SER A 126 7.77 18.66 -1.64
C SER A 126 6.91 17.55 -1.04
N LEU A 127 7.09 17.24 0.26
CA LEU A 127 6.28 16.26 0.99
C LEU A 127 4.87 16.78 1.32
N GLY A 128 4.03 15.90 1.79
CA GLY A 128 2.62 16.14 2.07
C GLY A 128 1.73 15.37 1.11
N LYS A 129 0.73 16.00 0.51
CA LYS A 129 -0.13 15.36 -0.49
C LYS A 129 0.62 15.23 -1.82
N ILE A 130 0.97 14.00 -2.20
CA ILE A 130 1.76 13.69 -3.40
C ILE A 130 0.91 13.16 -4.55
N LEU A 131 -0.28 12.64 -4.27
CA LEU A 131 -1.22 12.12 -5.28
C LEU A 131 -2.65 12.37 -4.83
N GLU A 132 -3.49 12.78 -5.77
CA GLU A 132 -4.94 12.80 -5.60
C GLU A 132 -5.63 12.29 -6.87
N THR A 133 -6.52 11.33 -6.71
CA THR A 133 -7.39 10.77 -7.75
C THR A 133 -8.85 10.90 -7.33
N ASP A 134 -9.78 10.46 -8.17
CA ASP A 134 -11.20 10.46 -7.81
C ASP A 134 -11.51 9.58 -6.60
N LYS A 135 -10.72 8.52 -6.36
CA LYS A 135 -10.96 7.53 -5.29
C LYS A 135 -9.94 7.50 -4.18
N PHE A 136 -8.73 8.02 -4.41
CA PHE A 136 -7.63 7.93 -3.45
C PHE A 136 -6.87 9.24 -3.31
N THR A 137 -6.35 9.47 -2.11
CA THR A 137 -5.35 10.50 -1.82
C THR A 137 -4.16 9.85 -1.16
N VAL A 138 -2.94 10.22 -1.58
CA VAL A 138 -1.70 9.71 -0.97
C VAL A 138 -0.90 10.87 -0.40
N TYR A 139 -0.49 10.69 0.85
CA TYR A 139 0.43 11.59 1.55
C TYR A 139 1.76 10.88 1.77
N ALA A 140 2.84 11.64 1.73
CA ALA A 140 4.17 11.20 2.12
C ALA A 140 4.72 12.12 3.21
N GLU A 141 5.40 11.56 4.19
CA GLU A 141 6.09 12.29 5.26
C GLU A 141 7.47 11.67 5.52
N GLU A 142 8.45 12.51 5.85
CA GLU A 142 9.81 12.06 6.15
C GLU A 142 9.85 11.25 7.45
N LEU A 143 10.61 10.17 7.40
CA LEU A 143 10.91 9.28 8.52
C LEU A 143 12.36 9.43 8.94
N ASP A 144 12.71 8.91 10.13
CA ASP A 144 14.08 8.96 10.67
C ASP A 144 14.86 7.69 10.34
N HIS A 145 15.57 7.73 9.23
CA HIS A 145 16.47 6.67 8.81
C HIS A 145 17.89 7.20 8.53
N THR A 146 18.80 6.34 8.10
CA THR A 146 20.21 6.70 7.80
C THR A 146 20.36 7.52 6.53
N ILE A 147 19.41 7.44 5.61
CA ILE A 147 19.27 8.28 4.42
C ILE A 147 17.84 8.81 4.36
N PHE A 148 17.57 9.77 3.47
CA PHE A 148 16.22 10.30 3.27
C PHE A 148 15.24 9.16 2.98
N CYS A 149 14.26 9.00 3.83
CA CYS A 149 13.28 7.94 3.80
C CYS A 149 11.89 8.52 4.11
N VAL A 150 10.86 7.97 3.48
CA VAL A 150 9.47 8.40 3.68
C VAL A 150 8.56 7.23 4.01
N GLY A 151 7.46 7.55 4.69
CA GLY A 151 6.29 6.70 4.79
C GLY A 151 5.16 7.24 3.92
N TYR A 152 4.27 6.35 3.53
CA TYR A 152 3.10 6.67 2.70
C TYR A 152 1.82 6.39 3.46
N ARG A 153 0.88 7.33 3.38
CA ARG A 153 -0.49 7.18 3.86
C ARG A 153 -1.43 7.22 2.67
N VAL A 154 -2.04 6.09 2.34
CA VAL A 154 -3.04 5.94 1.28
C VAL A 154 -4.42 6.01 1.91
N MET A 155 -5.21 6.98 1.47
CA MET A 155 -6.56 7.20 1.97
C MET A 155 -7.55 6.99 0.83
N GLN A 156 -8.44 6.02 0.96
CA GLN A 156 -9.59 5.89 0.08
C GLN A 156 -10.61 6.98 0.45
N LYS A 157 -11.18 7.65 -0.56
CA LYS A 157 -12.30 8.58 -0.35
C LYS A 157 -13.53 7.80 0.11
N ASP A 158 -14.41 8.45 0.85
CA ASP A 158 -15.64 7.83 1.33
C ASP A 158 -16.44 7.22 0.18
N LEU A 159 -16.98 6.05 0.43
CA LEU A 159 -17.78 5.32 -0.55
C LEU A 159 -19.23 5.82 -0.46
N GLU A 160 -19.77 6.18 -1.61
CA GLU A 160 -21.20 6.53 -1.72
C GLU A 160 -22.09 5.39 -1.20
N GLY A 161 -23.26 5.77 -0.72
CA GLY A 161 -24.27 4.82 -0.29
C GLY A 161 -24.66 3.85 -1.40
N THR A 162 -24.95 2.62 -1.04
CA THR A 162 -25.36 1.58 -1.98
C THR A 162 -26.88 1.57 -2.09
N LEU A 163 -27.39 1.47 -3.32
CA LEU A 163 -28.82 1.35 -3.59
C LEU A 163 -29.33 -0.03 -3.16
N ASP A 164 -30.39 -0.06 -2.34
CA ASP A 164 -31.09 -1.28 -1.96
C ASP A 164 -32.07 -1.68 -3.08
N ALA A 165 -31.54 -2.45 -4.03
CA ALA A 165 -32.31 -2.90 -5.20
C ALA A 165 -33.49 -3.81 -4.83
N GLU A 166 -33.35 -4.64 -3.78
CA GLU A 166 -34.42 -5.54 -3.36
C GLU A 166 -35.57 -4.76 -2.70
N LYS A 167 -35.25 -3.79 -1.87
CA LYS A 167 -36.24 -2.90 -1.26
C LYS A 167 -36.98 -2.07 -2.32
N LEU A 168 -36.28 -1.59 -3.36
CA LEU A 168 -36.90 -0.88 -4.49
C LEU A 168 -37.86 -1.77 -5.29
N LYS A 169 -37.46 -3.02 -5.56
CA LYS A 169 -38.34 -3.99 -6.23
C LYS A 169 -39.60 -4.27 -5.40
N ALA A 170 -39.44 -4.45 -4.08
CA ALA A 170 -40.55 -4.67 -3.16
C ALA A 170 -41.50 -3.47 -3.10
N ALA A 171 -41.00 -2.25 -3.32
CA ALA A 171 -41.78 -1.03 -3.43
C ALA A 171 -42.43 -0.81 -4.83
N GLY A 172 -42.32 -1.80 -5.74
CA GLY A 172 -42.94 -1.73 -7.06
C GLY A 172 -42.16 -0.92 -8.08
N VAL A 173 -40.93 -0.51 -7.80
CA VAL A 173 -40.10 0.25 -8.78
C VAL A 173 -39.60 -0.71 -9.87
N PRO A 174 -39.95 -0.49 -11.15
CA PRO A 174 -39.45 -1.34 -12.24
C PRO A 174 -37.94 -1.12 -12.45
N PHE A 175 -37.25 -2.23 -12.69
CA PHE A 175 -35.82 -2.17 -13.01
C PHE A 175 -35.58 -1.37 -14.31
N GLY A 176 -34.69 -0.37 -14.25
CA GLY A 176 -34.41 0.46 -15.42
C GLY A 176 -33.97 1.88 -15.04
N PRO A 177 -34.28 2.89 -15.86
CA PRO A 177 -33.83 4.28 -15.68
C PRO A 177 -34.18 4.89 -14.32
N LEU A 178 -35.28 4.47 -13.68
CA LEU A 178 -35.67 4.93 -12.35
C LEU A 178 -34.66 4.56 -11.27
N PHE A 179 -34.08 3.35 -11.35
CA PHE A 179 -32.99 2.94 -10.44
C PHE A 179 -31.79 3.87 -10.54
N GLY A 180 -31.44 4.31 -11.76
CA GLY A 180 -30.37 5.29 -11.98
C GLY A 180 -30.66 6.65 -11.35
N LYS A 181 -31.90 7.14 -11.49
CA LYS A 181 -32.33 8.41 -10.87
C LYS A 181 -32.25 8.33 -9.35
N ILE A 182 -32.81 7.27 -8.76
CA ILE A 182 -32.81 7.05 -7.31
C ILE A 182 -31.37 6.90 -6.81
N LYS A 183 -30.51 6.12 -7.50
CA LYS A 183 -29.09 5.99 -7.16
C LYS A 183 -28.36 7.34 -7.12
N ASN A 184 -28.76 8.28 -7.98
CA ASN A 184 -28.21 9.63 -8.01
C ASN A 184 -28.90 10.59 -7.01
N GLY A 185 -29.65 10.07 -6.05
CA GLY A 185 -30.31 10.85 -5.00
C GLY A 185 -31.58 11.60 -5.45
N GLN A 186 -32.16 11.24 -6.62
CA GLN A 186 -33.38 11.90 -7.15
C GLN A 186 -34.60 11.10 -6.70
N ASP A 187 -35.55 11.82 -6.07
CA ASP A 187 -36.87 11.27 -5.77
C ASP A 187 -37.66 11.05 -7.07
N VAL A 188 -38.47 10.01 -7.12
CA VAL A 188 -39.26 9.64 -8.27
C VAL A 188 -40.71 9.38 -7.88
N ILE A 189 -41.63 9.66 -8.79
CA ILE A 189 -43.07 9.34 -8.65
C ILE A 189 -43.38 8.23 -9.66
N LEU A 190 -43.97 7.14 -9.21
CA LEU A 190 -44.42 6.03 -10.05
C LEU A 190 -45.71 6.39 -10.78
N GLU A 191 -46.08 5.60 -11.79
CA GLU A 191 -47.29 5.83 -12.60
C GLU A 191 -48.59 5.77 -11.79
N ASP A 192 -48.59 5.02 -10.66
CA ASP A 192 -49.72 4.94 -9.73
C ASP A 192 -49.79 6.09 -8.71
N GLY A 193 -48.85 7.07 -8.80
CA GLY A 193 -48.75 8.21 -7.90
C GLY A 193 -47.92 7.96 -6.65
N THR A 194 -47.31 6.77 -6.46
CA THR A 194 -46.47 6.46 -5.30
C THR A 194 -45.17 7.26 -5.37
N GLU A 195 -44.87 8.02 -4.31
CA GLU A 195 -43.62 8.78 -4.18
C GLU A 195 -42.53 7.86 -3.57
N ILE A 196 -41.39 7.75 -4.25
CA ILE A 196 -40.21 7.04 -3.82
C ILE A 196 -39.12 8.06 -3.48
N LYS A 197 -38.80 8.18 -2.20
CA LYS A 197 -37.73 9.06 -1.73
C LYS A 197 -36.40 8.32 -1.81
N ALA A 198 -35.47 8.84 -2.57
CA ALA A 198 -34.15 8.23 -2.82
C ALA A 198 -33.41 7.91 -1.48
N ALA A 199 -33.51 8.82 -0.51
CA ALA A 199 -32.85 8.65 0.80
C ALA A 199 -33.30 7.40 1.57
N ASP A 200 -34.50 6.88 1.31
CA ASP A 200 -35.03 5.69 1.99
C ASP A 200 -34.45 4.39 1.42
N TYR A 201 -33.84 4.46 0.23
CA TYR A 201 -33.34 3.30 -0.52
C TYR A 201 -31.82 3.34 -0.76
N ILE A 202 -31.12 4.37 -0.30
CA ILE A 202 -29.66 4.49 -0.36
C ILE A 202 -29.11 4.36 1.06
N SER A 203 -28.17 3.44 1.26
CA SER A 203 -27.48 3.32 2.56
C SER A 203 -26.64 4.58 2.83
N ALA A 204 -26.34 4.83 4.10
CA ALA A 204 -25.39 5.89 4.45
C ALA A 204 -24.03 5.67 3.76
N PRO A 205 -23.31 6.74 3.40
CA PRO A 205 -21.94 6.63 2.94
C PRO A 205 -21.08 5.85 3.95
N ARG A 206 -20.11 5.11 3.45
CA ARG A 206 -19.18 4.36 4.30
C ARG A 206 -17.81 5.02 4.23
N PRO A 207 -17.10 5.18 5.37
CA PRO A 207 -15.77 5.75 5.36
C PRO A 207 -14.83 4.88 4.51
N GLY A 208 -13.99 5.54 3.74
CA GLY A 208 -12.95 4.89 2.97
C GLY A 208 -11.87 4.31 3.89
N LYS A 209 -11.10 3.37 3.38
CA LYS A 209 -10.01 2.70 4.10
C LYS A 209 -8.77 3.57 4.14
N ILE A 210 -8.01 3.45 5.22
CA ILE A 210 -6.73 4.13 5.43
C ILE A 210 -5.64 3.08 5.59
N ILE A 211 -4.67 3.10 4.68
CA ILE A 211 -3.53 2.19 4.70
C ILE A 211 -2.27 3.04 4.86
N THR A 212 -1.48 2.73 5.89
CA THR A 212 -0.18 3.36 6.09
C THR A 212 0.93 2.34 5.89
N ILE A 213 1.88 2.68 5.02
CA ILE A 213 3.06 1.87 4.70
C ILE A 213 4.28 2.71 5.01
N LEU A 214 4.98 2.35 6.06
CA LEU A 214 6.19 3.06 6.47
C LEU A 214 7.42 2.43 5.79
N GLY A 215 8.36 3.28 5.39
CA GLY A 215 9.72 2.84 5.08
C GLY A 215 10.51 2.53 6.36
N ASP A 216 11.80 2.31 6.20
CA ASP A 216 12.71 2.03 7.30
C ASP A 216 12.82 3.25 8.21
N THR A 217 12.70 3.04 9.50
CA THR A 217 12.65 4.18 10.45
C THR A 217 12.91 3.78 11.89
N ARG A 218 13.51 4.69 12.63
CA ARG A 218 13.32 4.75 14.08
C ARG A 218 11.89 5.17 14.40
N LYS A 219 11.39 4.85 15.59
CA LYS A 219 10.11 5.40 16.07
C LYS A 219 10.18 6.92 16.09
N THR A 220 9.27 7.61 15.42
CA THR A 220 9.17 9.08 15.35
C THR A 220 7.73 9.54 15.47
N ASP A 221 7.53 10.85 15.71
CA ASP A 221 6.20 11.45 15.66
C ASP A 221 5.59 11.38 14.25
N ALA A 222 6.42 11.41 13.20
CA ALA A 222 5.97 11.26 11.82
C ALA A 222 5.35 9.88 11.57
N SER A 223 5.96 8.80 12.09
CA SER A 223 5.41 7.45 11.98
C SER A 223 4.04 7.35 12.68
N VAL A 224 3.86 8.03 13.81
CA VAL A 224 2.57 8.10 14.51
C VAL A 224 1.54 8.91 13.71
N ARG A 225 1.90 10.12 13.21
CA ARG A 225 0.99 10.96 12.41
C ARG A 225 0.49 10.25 11.16
N LEU A 226 1.39 9.60 10.41
CA LEU A 226 1.03 8.81 9.22
C LEU A 226 0.07 7.68 9.57
N GLY A 227 0.27 7.04 10.73
CA GLY A 227 -0.52 5.92 11.22
C GLY A 227 -1.88 6.28 11.81
N VAL A 228 -2.20 7.57 12.03
CA VAL A 228 -3.44 7.99 12.72
C VAL A 228 -4.68 7.32 12.13
N ASN A 229 -5.38 6.55 12.98
CA ASN A 229 -6.62 5.83 12.64
C ASN A 229 -6.50 4.92 11.39
N ALA A 230 -5.30 4.44 11.04
CA ALA A 230 -5.12 3.53 9.92
C ALA A 230 -5.88 2.22 10.14
N ASP A 231 -6.61 1.76 9.10
CA ASP A 231 -7.20 0.42 9.12
C ASP A 231 -6.09 -0.64 9.14
N VAL A 232 -5.00 -0.38 8.42
CA VAL A 232 -3.78 -1.19 8.42
C VAL A 232 -2.56 -0.29 8.48
N LEU A 233 -1.68 -0.56 9.43
CA LEU A 233 -0.35 0.02 9.55
C LEU A 233 0.70 -1.06 9.25
N VAL A 234 1.44 -0.90 8.15
CA VAL A 234 2.62 -1.70 7.84
C VAL A 234 3.84 -0.97 8.38
N HIS A 235 4.55 -1.58 9.31
CA HIS A 235 5.71 -1.00 9.99
C HIS A 235 6.88 -1.99 9.97
N GLU A 236 8.08 -1.49 9.76
CA GLU A 236 9.29 -2.29 9.86
C GLU A 236 9.47 -2.85 11.29
N SER A 237 10.12 -3.99 11.39
CA SER A 237 10.51 -4.65 12.64
C SER A 237 11.82 -5.39 12.41
N THR A 238 12.81 -4.63 11.97
CA THR A 238 14.15 -5.17 11.66
C THR A 238 14.80 -5.79 12.89
N TYR A 239 14.45 -5.31 14.08
CA TYR A 239 14.98 -5.73 15.35
C TYR A 239 13.89 -6.21 16.30
N GLY A 240 14.30 -7.01 17.31
CA GLY A 240 13.42 -7.54 18.34
C GLY A 240 13.58 -6.82 19.68
N LYS A 241 12.72 -7.20 20.64
CA LYS A 241 12.81 -6.74 22.03
C LYS A 241 14.20 -6.97 22.61
N GLY A 242 14.77 -5.94 23.21
CA GLY A 242 16.13 -5.94 23.77
C GLY A 242 17.22 -5.44 22.81
N ASP A 243 16.88 -5.23 21.55
CA ASP A 243 17.79 -4.73 20.51
C ASP A 243 17.67 -3.20 20.29
N GLU A 244 17.01 -2.44 21.17
CA GLU A 244 16.65 -1.02 20.95
C GLU A 244 17.88 -0.15 20.64
N LYS A 245 19.01 -0.43 21.28
CA LYS A 245 20.25 0.33 21.05
C LYS A 245 20.82 0.08 19.65
N ILE A 246 20.84 -1.18 19.20
CA ILE A 246 21.36 -1.53 17.87
C ILE A 246 20.36 -1.07 16.78
N ALA A 247 19.07 -1.22 17.00
CA ALA A 247 18.03 -0.69 16.12
C ALA A 247 18.24 0.81 15.89
N ARG A 248 18.35 1.60 16.95
CA ARG A 248 18.59 3.04 16.90
C ARG A 248 19.85 3.41 16.12
N ASN A 249 20.95 2.68 16.33
CA ASN A 249 22.23 2.96 15.67
C ASN A 249 22.16 2.76 14.14
N HIS A 250 21.32 1.83 13.69
CA HIS A 250 21.14 1.51 12.26
C HIS A 250 19.92 2.18 11.62
N GLY A 251 19.20 3.05 12.33
CA GLY A 251 18.07 3.79 11.76
C GLY A 251 16.79 2.96 11.67
N HIS A 252 16.62 1.97 12.54
CA HIS A 252 15.50 1.03 12.51
C HIS A 252 14.73 0.98 13.83
N SER A 253 13.63 0.23 13.81
CA SER A 253 12.77 -0.05 14.96
C SER A 253 12.82 -1.51 15.40
N THR A 254 12.42 -1.72 16.65
CA THR A 254 12.06 -3.04 17.16
C THR A 254 10.55 -3.29 17.00
N ASN A 255 10.14 -4.56 17.10
CA ASN A 255 8.74 -4.96 17.14
C ASN A 255 7.95 -4.25 18.26
N MET A 256 8.61 -3.94 19.39
CA MET A 256 8.02 -3.22 20.51
C MET A 256 7.74 -1.75 20.14
N GLN A 257 8.69 -1.11 19.45
CA GLN A 257 8.54 0.27 19.00
C GLN A 257 7.47 0.39 17.90
N ALA A 258 7.41 -0.57 16.98
CA ALA A 258 6.35 -0.65 15.98
C ALA A 258 4.95 -0.78 16.64
N ALA A 259 4.82 -1.65 17.65
CA ALA A 259 3.58 -1.78 18.43
C ALA A 259 3.21 -0.50 19.19
N GLN A 260 4.22 0.24 19.67
CA GLN A 260 4.03 1.52 20.33
C GLN A 260 3.52 2.59 19.37
N VAL A 261 4.05 2.65 18.13
CA VAL A 261 3.52 3.51 17.07
C VAL A 261 2.06 3.17 16.78
N ALA A 262 1.72 1.88 16.65
CA ALA A 262 0.37 1.44 16.34
C ALA A 262 -0.66 1.86 17.40
N ILE A 263 -0.33 1.73 18.69
CA ILE A 263 -1.26 2.14 19.77
C ILE A 263 -1.38 3.66 19.87
N GLU A 264 -0.26 4.39 19.76
CA GLU A 264 -0.25 5.86 19.80
C GLU A 264 -1.01 6.47 18.61
N ALA A 265 -0.94 5.84 17.44
CA ALA A 265 -1.66 6.23 16.24
C ALA A 265 -3.15 5.83 16.26
N GLY A 266 -3.59 4.97 17.15
CA GLY A 266 -4.94 4.40 17.13
C GLY A 266 -5.20 3.54 15.89
N ALA A 267 -4.16 2.89 15.34
CA ALA A 267 -4.30 1.98 14.21
C ALA A 267 -5.20 0.78 14.59
N LYS A 268 -5.90 0.19 13.60
CA LYS A 268 -6.78 -0.94 13.87
C LYS A 268 -6.06 -2.28 13.76
N ARG A 269 -5.05 -2.38 12.90
CA ARG A 269 -4.23 -3.57 12.66
C ARG A 269 -2.78 -3.20 12.38
N LEU A 270 -1.83 -3.90 13.00
CA LEU A 270 -0.40 -3.75 12.78
C LEU A 270 0.14 -4.95 12.01
N LEU A 271 0.84 -4.69 10.91
CA LEU A 271 1.58 -5.68 10.13
C LEU A 271 3.08 -5.39 10.27
N LEU A 272 3.80 -6.28 10.95
CA LEU A 272 5.24 -6.20 11.12
C LEU A 272 5.93 -6.78 9.89
N ASN A 273 6.71 -5.94 9.22
CA ASN A 273 7.43 -6.23 7.98
C ASN A 273 8.94 -5.98 8.16
N HIS A 274 9.73 -6.16 7.11
CA HIS A 274 11.16 -5.86 7.09
C HIS A 274 11.92 -6.57 8.21
N ILE A 275 11.81 -7.91 8.22
CA ILE A 275 12.33 -8.76 9.30
C ILE A 275 13.78 -9.17 8.99
N SER A 276 14.70 -8.91 9.92
CA SER A 276 16.10 -9.30 9.77
C SER A 276 16.28 -10.81 9.59
N ALA A 277 17.18 -11.19 8.67
CA ALA A 277 17.55 -12.59 8.41
C ALA A 277 18.10 -13.35 9.64
N ARG A 278 18.46 -12.64 10.72
CA ARG A 278 18.86 -13.24 12.00
C ARG A 278 17.71 -13.98 12.71
N PHE A 279 16.45 -13.58 12.44
CA PHE A 279 15.29 -14.21 13.05
C PHE A 279 14.88 -15.46 12.28
N LEU A 280 15.01 -16.60 12.94
CA LEU A 280 14.57 -17.88 12.40
C LEU A 280 13.06 -18.08 12.66
N SER A 281 12.47 -19.11 12.05
CA SER A 281 11.03 -19.39 12.18
C SER A 281 10.53 -19.46 13.63
N LYS A 282 11.36 -19.96 14.56
CA LYS A 282 11.03 -19.99 16.00
C LYS A 282 10.94 -18.60 16.64
N ASP A 283 11.73 -17.65 16.14
CA ASP A 283 11.84 -16.30 16.70
C ASP A 283 10.66 -15.42 16.25
N ILE A 284 10.07 -15.71 15.08
CA ILE A 284 8.92 -14.97 14.53
C ILE A 284 7.72 -15.01 15.49
N SER A 285 7.46 -16.17 16.09
CA SER A 285 6.38 -16.30 17.08
C SER A 285 6.65 -15.44 18.32
N GLN A 286 7.94 -15.28 18.71
CA GLN A 286 8.30 -14.45 19.85
C GLN A 286 8.16 -12.96 19.51
N LEU A 287 8.59 -12.52 18.31
CA LEU A 287 8.37 -11.13 17.85
C LEU A 287 6.89 -10.73 17.92
N LYS A 288 5.99 -11.63 17.46
CA LYS A 288 4.55 -11.41 17.55
C LYS A 288 4.07 -11.31 18.99
N LYS A 289 4.45 -12.26 19.84
CA LYS A 289 4.03 -12.30 21.26
C LYS A 289 4.47 -11.06 22.01
N ASP A 290 5.71 -10.64 21.81
CA ASP A 290 6.24 -9.45 22.46
C ASP A 290 5.48 -8.19 22.03
N ALA A 291 5.28 -7.97 20.74
CA ALA A 291 4.50 -6.82 20.22
C ALA A 291 3.05 -6.85 20.71
N ALA A 292 2.43 -8.04 20.80
CA ALA A 292 1.07 -8.22 21.29
C ALA A 292 0.88 -7.81 22.77
N THR A 293 1.93 -7.69 23.54
CA THR A 293 1.86 -7.14 24.91
C THR A 293 1.52 -5.64 24.93
N ILE A 294 1.75 -4.93 23.82
CA ILE A 294 1.45 -3.50 23.66
C ILE A 294 0.25 -3.30 22.75
N PHE A 295 0.18 -4.02 21.61
CA PHE A 295 -0.85 -3.88 20.61
C PHE A 295 -1.35 -5.26 20.17
N GLU A 296 -2.56 -5.65 20.60
CA GLU A 296 -3.06 -7.02 20.46
C GLU A 296 -3.23 -7.46 19.00
N ASN A 297 -3.80 -6.59 18.14
CA ASN A 297 -4.08 -6.90 16.73
C ASN A 297 -2.82 -6.76 15.85
N VAL A 298 -1.77 -7.52 16.17
CA VAL A 298 -0.50 -7.53 15.48
C VAL A 298 -0.26 -8.86 14.75
N HIS A 299 0.31 -8.76 13.54
CA HIS A 299 0.72 -9.90 12.73
C HIS A 299 2.12 -9.68 12.15
N VAL A 300 2.97 -10.70 12.18
CA VAL A 300 4.27 -10.70 11.48
C VAL A 300 4.04 -11.32 10.11
N VAL A 301 4.15 -10.51 9.06
CA VAL A 301 3.89 -10.96 7.69
C VAL A 301 5.01 -11.87 7.16
N LYS A 302 4.70 -12.62 6.14
CA LYS A 302 5.64 -13.48 5.41
C LYS A 302 5.52 -13.21 3.90
N ASP A 303 6.53 -13.66 3.17
CA ASP A 303 6.51 -13.60 1.72
C ASP A 303 5.30 -14.33 1.13
N LEU A 304 4.76 -13.80 0.06
CA LEU A 304 3.59 -14.28 -0.68
C LEU A 304 2.29 -14.31 0.13
N GLU A 305 2.28 -13.72 1.33
CA GLU A 305 1.05 -13.56 2.09
C GLU A 305 0.20 -12.45 1.51
N GLU A 306 -1.10 -12.73 1.37
CA GLU A 306 -2.12 -11.76 1.00
C GLU A 306 -2.98 -11.44 2.22
N VAL A 307 -3.16 -10.14 2.49
CA VAL A 307 -3.90 -9.65 3.65
C VAL A 307 -5.03 -8.76 3.19
N GLU A 308 -6.27 -9.16 3.47
CA GLU A 308 -7.47 -8.36 3.21
C GLU A 308 -7.56 -7.18 4.20
N ILE A 309 -8.04 -5.99 3.71
CA ILE A 309 -8.14 -4.72 4.44
C ILE A 309 -9.59 -4.42 4.83
#